data_47bf1dd3d62510c68918b472de72f765
#
_entry.id   47bf1dd3d62510c68918b472de72f765
#
_cell.length_a   1.000
_cell.length_b   1.000
_cell.length_c   1.000
_cell.angle_alpha   90.00
_cell.angle_beta   90.00
_cell.angle_gamma   90.00
#
_symmetry.space_group_name_H-M   'P 1'
#
loop_
_entity.id
_entity.type
_entity.pdbx_description
1 polymer ?
#
loop_
_entity_poly.entity_id
_entity_poly.type
_entity_poly.pdbx_seq_one_letter_code
_entity_poly.pdbx_strand_id
1 'polypeptide(L)'
;MNRKEQILEKSLLLLNERGIENVSAKIVAAELGISDGNLRYHYRTKEDIIYALYARLLEDIKQNILKLDEEEIDLKIIIHTITLVLGSLHRYKFLMIDIVGIMRKFPSIQASYQALYNPRKQKIKELIQKIMDAGVLKKETFPNQYDYFILQFYTLTDFWISESEILYRDNTRYGVSFHINLILSFIVPYLTEKGLEEFQSFTKGVK
;
A
#
# COMPACT_ATOMS: atom_id res chain seq x y z
N MET A 1 10.00 17.62 15.26
CA MET A 1 9.21 17.63 14.00
C MET A 1 9.15 19.06 13.52
N ASN A 2 9.59 19.33 12.28
CA ASN A 2 9.56 20.68 11.71
C ASN A 2 8.14 21.05 11.25
N ARG A 3 7.90 22.33 10.91
CA ARG A 3 6.55 22.82 10.54
C ARG A 3 5.97 22.11 9.30
N LYS A 4 6.81 21.83 8.30
CA LYS A 4 6.41 21.13 7.08
C LYS A 4 5.88 19.72 7.38
N GLU A 5 6.53 19.00 8.29
CA GLU A 5 6.11 17.70 8.77
C GLU A 5 4.80 17.78 9.56
N GLN A 6 4.64 18.79 10.44
CA GLN A 6 3.40 18.97 11.20
C GLN A 6 2.19 19.18 10.28
N ILE A 7 2.37 19.95 9.20
CA ILE A 7 1.33 20.17 8.19
C ILE A 7 0.96 18.85 7.51
N LEU A 8 1.93 18.03 7.08
CA LEU A 8 1.65 16.75 6.43
C LEU A 8 0.96 15.76 7.36
N GLU A 9 1.42 15.61 8.59
CA GLU A 9 0.79 14.69 9.55
C GLU A 9 -0.65 15.09 9.87
N LYS A 10 -0.90 16.39 10.13
CA LYS A 10 -2.26 16.88 10.37
C LYS A 10 -3.14 16.72 9.13
N SER A 11 -2.60 17.01 7.94
CA SER A 11 -3.33 16.81 6.68
C SER A 11 -3.68 15.35 6.46
N LEU A 12 -2.75 14.43 6.71
CA LEU A 12 -2.98 12.99 6.58
C LEU A 12 -4.13 12.53 7.48
N LEU A 13 -4.13 12.94 8.75
CA LEU A 13 -5.20 12.61 9.69
C LEU A 13 -6.56 13.11 9.19
N LEU A 14 -6.64 14.39 8.83
CA LEU A 14 -7.89 15.02 8.37
C LEU A 14 -8.39 14.40 7.06
N LEU A 15 -7.50 14.13 6.10
CA LEU A 15 -7.85 13.51 4.82
C LEU A 15 -8.36 12.08 5.01
N ASN A 16 -7.74 11.31 5.89
CA ASN A 16 -8.20 9.96 6.23
C ASN A 16 -9.56 9.95 6.95
N GLU A 17 -9.83 10.96 7.78
CA GLU A 17 -11.06 11.06 8.57
C GLU A 17 -12.23 11.62 7.76
N ARG A 18 -12.00 12.71 7.01
CA ARG A 18 -13.05 13.52 6.39
C ARG A 18 -13.13 13.37 4.88
N GLY A 19 -12.18 12.70 4.28
CA GLY A 19 -12.05 12.57 2.82
C GLY A 19 -11.47 13.81 2.15
N ILE A 20 -11.05 13.63 0.90
CA ILE A 20 -10.32 14.66 0.15
C ILE A 20 -11.18 15.92 -0.14
N GLU A 21 -12.48 15.76 -0.37
CA GLU A 21 -13.36 16.90 -0.72
C GLU A 21 -13.64 17.82 0.47
N ASN A 22 -13.64 17.27 1.69
CA ASN A 22 -14.01 17.99 2.90
C ASN A 22 -12.82 18.64 3.63
N VAL A 23 -11.60 18.52 3.11
CA VAL A 23 -10.38 19.11 3.70
C VAL A 23 -9.81 20.16 2.77
N SER A 24 -9.65 21.38 3.27
CA SER A 24 -8.96 22.50 2.59
C SER A 24 -7.70 22.90 3.35
N ALA A 25 -6.78 23.61 2.68
CA ALA A 25 -5.59 24.18 3.33
C ALA A 25 -5.96 25.06 4.54
N LYS A 26 -7.05 25.82 4.44
CA LYS A 26 -7.56 26.66 5.52
C LYS A 26 -7.99 25.84 6.75
N ILE A 27 -8.64 24.69 6.54
CA ILE A 27 -9.02 23.77 7.63
C ILE A 27 -7.76 23.22 8.30
N VAL A 28 -6.76 22.77 7.53
CA VAL A 28 -5.50 22.28 8.07
C VAL A 28 -4.77 23.36 8.89
N ALA A 29 -4.72 24.59 8.38
CA ALA A 29 -4.12 25.73 9.08
C ALA A 29 -4.82 26.00 10.41
N ALA A 30 -6.16 26.06 10.42
CA ALA A 30 -6.97 26.26 11.62
C ALA A 30 -6.73 25.17 12.67
N GLU A 31 -6.71 23.90 12.26
CA GLU A 31 -6.46 22.75 13.14
C GLU A 31 -5.04 22.73 13.74
N LEU A 32 -4.09 23.41 13.09
CA LEU A 32 -2.72 23.58 13.59
C LEU A 32 -2.51 24.88 14.38
N GLY A 33 -3.52 25.75 14.45
CA GLY A 33 -3.39 27.06 15.07
C GLY A 33 -2.41 27.99 14.35
N ILE A 34 -2.30 27.87 13.02
CA ILE A 34 -1.43 28.73 12.19
C ILE A 34 -2.25 29.53 11.18
N SER A 35 -1.68 30.63 10.69
CA SER A 35 -2.30 31.40 9.62
C SER A 35 -2.27 30.65 8.28
N ASP A 36 -3.26 30.92 7.41
CA ASP A 36 -3.30 30.37 6.04
C ASP A 36 -2.02 30.79 5.25
N GLY A 37 -1.51 32.00 5.47
CA GLY A 37 -0.26 32.47 4.87
C GLY A 37 0.95 31.64 5.31
N ASN A 38 1.02 31.22 6.59
CA ASN A 38 2.09 30.36 7.08
C ASN A 38 2.01 28.97 6.45
N LEU A 39 0.82 28.39 6.30
CA LEU A 39 0.65 27.11 5.61
C LEU A 39 1.08 27.24 4.14
N ARG A 40 0.61 28.28 3.42
CA ARG A 40 0.92 28.50 2.00
C ARG A 40 2.41 28.78 1.73
N TYR A 41 3.14 29.24 2.70
CA TYR A 41 4.61 29.34 2.62
C TYR A 41 5.25 27.95 2.44
N HIS A 42 4.72 26.92 3.06
CA HIS A 42 5.22 25.53 2.95
C HIS A 42 4.57 24.75 1.81
N TYR A 43 3.27 24.91 1.59
CA TYR A 43 2.47 24.24 0.57
C TYR A 43 1.50 25.25 -0.03
N ARG A 44 1.70 25.64 -1.28
CA ARG A 44 0.91 26.71 -1.94
C ARG A 44 -0.55 26.30 -2.14
N THR A 45 -0.78 25.01 -2.45
CA THR A 45 -2.07 24.45 -2.78
C THR A 45 -2.35 23.19 -1.98
N LYS A 46 -3.59 22.75 -1.96
CA LYS A 46 -3.99 21.45 -1.43
C LYS A 46 -3.35 20.30 -2.24
N GLU A 47 -3.21 20.49 -3.53
CA GLU A 47 -2.55 19.54 -4.44
C GLU A 47 -1.10 19.30 -4.03
N ASP A 48 -0.36 20.33 -3.66
CA ASP A 48 1.01 20.18 -3.17
C ASP A 48 1.08 19.28 -1.93
N ILE A 49 0.12 19.43 -1.01
CA ILE A 49 0.02 18.60 0.19
C ILE A 49 -0.27 17.14 -0.19
N ILE A 50 -1.25 16.91 -1.08
CA ILE A 50 -1.64 15.57 -1.53
C ILE A 50 -0.48 14.90 -2.27
N TYR A 51 0.20 15.63 -3.13
CA TYR A 51 1.37 15.10 -3.84
C TYR A 51 2.51 14.76 -2.86
N ALA A 52 2.77 15.60 -1.87
CA ALA A 52 3.78 15.33 -0.85
C ALA A 52 3.44 14.09 0.00
N LEU A 53 2.15 13.89 0.32
CA LEU A 53 1.69 12.68 1.02
C LEU A 53 1.81 11.42 0.14
N TYR A 54 1.50 11.53 -1.14
CA TYR A 54 1.72 10.45 -2.10
C TYR A 54 3.21 10.10 -2.24
N ALA A 55 4.08 11.09 -2.34
CA ALA A 55 5.53 10.88 -2.40
C ALA A 55 6.06 10.18 -1.13
N ARG A 56 5.53 10.53 0.06
CA ARG A 56 5.85 9.83 1.32
C ARG A 56 5.37 8.38 1.32
N LEU A 57 4.17 8.11 0.84
CA LEU A 57 3.68 6.73 0.67
C LEU A 57 4.63 5.92 -0.21
N LEU A 58 5.07 6.47 -1.35
CA LEU A 58 6.01 5.79 -2.23
C LEU A 58 7.36 5.53 -1.56
N GLU A 59 7.86 6.47 -0.77
CA GLU A 59 9.11 6.27 -0.02
C GLU A 59 8.94 5.21 1.09
N ASP A 60 7.84 5.23 1.86
CA ASP A 60 7.54 4.22 2.86
C ASP A 60 7.50 2.81 2.22
N ILE A 61 6.82 2.66 1.07
CA ILE A 61 6.77 1.39 0.32
C ILE A 61 8.16 0.98 -0.17
N LYS A 62 8.92 1.91 -0.75
CA LYS A 62 10.27 1.65 -1.24
C LYS A 62 11.19 1.15 -0.12
N GLN A 63 11.18 1.80 1.04
CA GLN A 63 11.98 1.40 2.20
C GLN A 63 11.61 -0.01 2.71
N ASN A 64 10.33 -0.40 2.64
CA ASN A 64 9.90 -1.74 2.99
C ASN A 64 10.39 -2.80 1.98
N ILE A 65 10.41 -2.45 0.67
CA ILE A 65 10.83 -3.37 -0.40
C ILE A 65 12.36 -3.52 -0.44
N LEU A 66 13.14 -2.47 -0.15
CA LEU A 66 14.61 -2.52 -0.15
C LEU A 66 15.16 -3.59 0.82
N LYS A 67 14.45 -3.88 1.91
CA LYS A 67 14.82 -4.95 2.84
C LYS A 67 14.86 -6.34 2.20
N LEU A 68 14.09 -6.56 1.12
CA LEU A 68 14.12 -7.81 0.35
C LEU A 68 15.43 -8.02 -0.44
N ASP A 69 16.18 -6.95 -0.71
CA ASP A 69 17.42 -7.05 -1.48
C ASP A 69 18.63 -7.39 -0.60
N GLU A 70 18.51 -7.20 0.73
CA GLU A 70 19.59 -7.38 1.72
C GLU A 70 19.60 -8.74 2.39
N GLU A 71 18.49 -9.52 2.32
CA GLU A 71 18.31 -10.77 3.04
C GLU A 71 18.18 -11.97 2.10
N GLU A 72 18.47 -13.16 2.61
CA GLU A 72 18.14 -14.42 1.93
C GLU A 72 16.61 -14.54 1.86
N ILE A 73 16.08 -14.58 0.63
CA ILE A 73 14.63 -14.49 0.39
C ILE A 73 13.96 -15.81 0.77
N ASP A 74 13.17 -15.76 1.83
CA ASP A 74 12.24 -16.81 2.22
C ASP A 74 10.77 -16.30 2.17
N LEU A 75 9.82 -17.21 2.32
CA LEU A 75 8.39 -16.88 2.31
C LEU A 75 8.01 -15.95 3.48
N LYS A 76 8.67 -16.08 4.63
CA LYS A 76 8.40 -15.27 5.82
C LYS A 76 8.76 -13.80 5.60
N ILE A 77 9.91 -13.52 4.98
CA ILE A 77 10.36 -12.16 4.66
C ILE A 77 9.39 -11.52 3.65
N ILE A 78 8.95 -12.28 2.67
CA ILE A 78 7.97 -11.80 1.68
C ILE A 78 6.63 -11.46 2.33
N ILE A 79 6.09 -12.35 3.16
CA ILE A 79 4.84 -12.11 3.89
C ILE A 79 4.98 -10.88 4.79
N HIS A 80 6.10 -10.75 5.50
CA HIS A 80 6.38 -9.58 6.34
C HIS A 80 6.41 -8.30 5.52
N THR A 81 7.10 -8.31 4.37
CA THR A 81 7.18 -7.14 3.46
C THR A 81 5.80 -6.78 2.91
N ILE A 82 5.00 -7.75 2.45
CA ILE A 82 3.62 -7.51 2.01
C ILE A 82 2.81 -6.86 3.14
N THR A 83 2.92 -7.37 4.36
CA THR A 83 2.23 -6.81 5.53
C THR A 83 2.61 -5.35 5.79
N LEU A 84 3.89 -5.00 5.69
CA LEU A 84 4.37 -3.63 5.84
C LEU A 84 3.87 -2.72 4.71
N VAL A 85 3.87 -3.20 3.47
CA VAL A 85 3.35 -2.44 2.32
C VAL A 85 1.86 -2.18 2.47
N LEU A 86 1.06 -3.19 2.84
CA LEU A 86 -0.38 -3.03 3.08
C LEU A 86 -0.67 -2.09 4.24
N GLY A 87 0.15 -2.14 5.30
CA GLY A 87 0.11 -1.18 6.41
C GLY A 87 0.39 0.25 5.96
N SER A 88 1.36 0.44 5.06
CA SER A 88 1.65 1.75 4.45
C SER A 88 0.47 2.24 3.62
N LEU A 89 -0.12 1.41 2.76
CA LEU A 89 -1.32 1.77 1.99
C LEU A 89 -2.48 2.17 2.90
N HIS A 90 -2.71 1.44 3.99
CA HIS A 90 -3.76 1.78 4.95
C HIS A 90 -3.48 3.08 5.71
N ARG A 91 -2.24 3.38 6.05
CA ARG A 91 -1.85 4.66 6.67
C ARG A 91 -2.28 5.86 5.81
N TYR A 92 -2.21 5.72 4.49
CA TYR A 92 -2.60 6.74 3.51
C TYR A 92 -3.94 6.39 2.83
N LYS A 93 -4.89 5.82 3.60
CA LYS A 93 -6.12 5.24 3.06
C LYS A 93 -6.96 6.21 2.22
N PHE A 94 -6.89 7.51 2.48
CA PHE A 94 -7.63 8.52 1.69
C PHE A 94 -7.26 8.48 0.19
N LEU A 95 -6.01 8.09 -0.15
CA LEU A 95 -5.57 7.92 -1.54
C LEU A 95 -6.20 6.67 -2.18
N MET A 96 -6.41 5.62 -1.38
CA MET A 96 -6.85 4.31 -1.86
C MET A 96 -8.39 4.20 -1.88
N ILE A 97 -9.10 4.94 -1.02
CA ILE A 97 -10.58 4.93 -0.95
C ILE A 97 -11.18 5.42 -2.27
N ASP A 98 -10.60 6.44 -2.90
CA ASP A 98 -11.03 6.98 -4.19
C ASP A 98 -9.85 7.10 -5.17
N ILE A 99 -9.12 5.99 -5.35
CA ILE A 99 -7.91 5.97 -6.18
C ILE A 99 -8.19 6.47 -7.61
N VAL A 100 -9.33 6.11 -8.20
CA VAL A 100 -9.70 6.52 -9.56
C VAL A 100 -10.01 8.01 -9.62
N GLY A 101 -10.76 8.55 -8.65
CA GLY A 101 -11.04 9.98 -8.56
C GLY A 101 -9.77 10.81 -8.37
N ILE A 102 -8.87 10.34 -7.50
CA ILE A 102 -7.55 10.98 -7.29
C ILE A 102 -6.71 10.97 -8.56
N MET A 103 -6.61 9.84 -9.26
CA MET A 103 -5.87 9.75 -10.52
C MET A 103 -6.41 10.71 -11.59
N ARG A 104 -7.74 10.84 -11.69
CA ARG A 104 -8.39 11.79 -12.62
C ARG A 104 -8.16 13.26 -12.23
N LYS A 105 -8.15 13.55 -10.92
CA LYS A 105 -8.01 14.91 -10.40
C LYS A 105 -6.56 15.40 -10.38
N PHE A 106 -5.59 14.49 -10.21
CA PHE A 106 -4.17 14.80 -10.07
C PHE A 106 -3.33 14.07 -11.12
N PRO A 107 -3.20 14.60 -12.35
CA PRO A 107 -2.49 13.93 -13.46
C PRO A 107 -1.04 13.58 -13.15
N SER A 108 -0.35 14.36 -12.31
CA SER A 108 1.02 14.08 -11.88
C SER A 108 1.11 12.80 -11.02
N ILE A 109 0.11 12.55 -10.16
CA ILE A 109 0.01 11.31 -9.38
C ILE A 109 -0.26 10.13 -10.31
N GLN A 110 -1.20 10.30 -11.27
CA GLN A 110 -1.49 9.27 -12.27
C GLN A 110 -0.25 8.90 -13.08
N ALA A 111 0.47 9.89 -13.60
CA ALA A 111 1.70 9.65 -14.37
C ALA A 111 2.77 8.91 -13.55
N SER A 112 2.95 9.29 -12.28
CA SER A 112 3.86 8.61 -11.37
C SER A 112 3.43 7.15 -11.09
N TYR A 113 2.15 6.91 -10.84
CA TYR A 113 1.60 5.58 -10.63
C TYR A 113 1.82 4.67 -11.86
N GLN A 114 1.52 5.19 -13.06
CA GLN A 114 1.72 4.46 -14.32
C GLN A 114 3.19 4.15 -14.60
N ALA A 115 4.09 5.10 -14.31
CA ALA A 115 5.54 4.92 -14.49
C ALA A 115 6.09 3.79 -13.58
N LEU A 116 5.51 3.59 -12.40
CA LEU A 116 5.92 2.55 -11.46
C LEU A 116 5.36 1.17 -11.79
N TYR A 117 4.37 1.05 -12.67
CA TYR A 117 3.67 -0.21 -12.92
C TYR A 117 4.62 -1.32 -13.44
N ASN A 118 5.33 -1.07 -14.53
CA ASN A 118 6.24 -2.05 -15.13
C ASN A 118 7.44 -2.41 -14.23
N PRO A 119 8.15 -1.45 -13.61
CA PRO A 119 9.21 -1.78 -12.66
C PRO A 119 8.74 -2.65 -11.48
N ARG A 120 7.56 -2.34 -10.90
CA ARG A 120 6.99 -3.16 -9.82
C ARG A 120 6.65 -4.58 -10.30
N LYS A 121 6.03 -4.70 -11.48
CA LYS A 121 5.69 -5.99 -12.09
C LYS A 121 6.94 -6.84 -12.30
N GLN A 122 8.00 -6.24 -12.83
CA GLN A 122 9.28 -6.93 -13.06
C GLN A 122 9.89 -7.42 -11.74
N LYS A 123 9.91 -6.58 -10.71
CA LYS A 123 10.44 -6.97 -9.39
C LYS A 123 9.67 -8.15 -8.78
N ILE A 124 8.34 -8.17 -8.89
CA ILE A 124 7.54 -9.30 -8.40
C ILE A 124 7.81 -10.56 -9.20
N LYS A 125 8.01 -10.48 -10.52
CA LYS A 125 8.40 -11.63 -11.35
C LYS A 125 9.72 -12.24 -10.88
N GLU A 126 10.71 -11.41 -10.62
CA GLU A 126 12.01 -11.84 -10.10
C GLU A 126 11.89 -12.54 -8.73
N LEU A 127 11.05 -11.99 -7.84
CA LEU A 127 10.76 -12.62 -6.55
C LEU A 127 10.06 -13.97 -6.72
N ILE A 128 9.05 -14.06 -7.57
CA ILE A 128 8.33 -15.30 -7.86
C ILE A 128 9.32 -16.36 -8.40
N GLN A 129 10.22 -15.98 -9.33
CA GLN A 129 11.22 -16.90 -9.87
C GLN A 129 12.16 -17.43 -8.77
N LYS A 130 12.68 -16.55 -7.91
CA LYS A 130 13.54 -16.94 -6.78
C LYS A 130 12.85 -17.93 -5.84
N ILE A 131 11.56 -17.70 -5.52
CA ILE A 131 10.80 -18.57 -4.63
C ILE A 131 10.45 -19.90 -5.30
N MET A 132 10.21 -19.91 -6.62
CA MET A 132 10.06 -21.16 -7.39
C MET A 132 11.36 -21.97 -7.39
N ASP A 133 12.51 -21.33 -7.60
CA ASP A 133 13.81 -21.97 -7.60
C ASP A 133 14.15 -22.55 -6.20
N ALA A 134 13.70 -21.89 -5.15
CA ALA A 134 13.78 -22.39 -3.76
C ALA A 134 12.79 -23.54 -3.47
N GLY A 135 11.93 -23.92 -4.41
CA GLY A 135 10.96 -25.00 -4.26
C GLY A 135 9.77 -24.67 -3.36
N VAL A 136 9.51 -23.41 -3.11
CA VAL A 136 8.40 -22.93 -2.24
C VAL A 136 7.13 -22.67 -3.05
N LEU A 137 7.25 -22.15 -4.27
CA LEU A 137 6.14 -22.02 -5.22
C LEU A 137 6.15 -23.12 -6.27
N LYS A 138 4.95 -23.52 -6.70
CA LYS A 138 4.75 -24.46 -7.83
C LYS A 138 5.21 -23.81 -9.13
N LYS A 139 5.65 -24.63 -10.08
CA LYS A 139 5.85 -24.18 -11.46
C LYS A 139 4.51 -23.82 -12.11
N GLU A 140 4.55 -22.97 -13.14
CA GLU A 140 3.36 -22.68 -13.93
C GLU A 140 2.71 -23.94 -14.49
N THR A 141 1.39 -24.03 -14.38
CA THR A 141 0.59 -25.12 -14.95
C THR A 141 0.01 -24.76 -16.32
N PHE A 142 0.00 -23.47 -16.66
CA PHE A 142 -0.39 -22.94 -17.96
C PHE A 142 0.39 -21.63 -18.25
N PRO A 143 0.55 -21.24 -19.54
CA PRO A 143 1.34 -20.07 -19.92
C PRO A 143 0.85 -18.77 -19.27
N ASN A 144 1.78 -17.96 -18.76
CA ASN A 144 1.54 -16.67 -18.13
C ASN A 144 0.72 -16.72 -16.82
N GLN A 145 0.68 -17.86 -16.15
CA GLN A 145 -0.06 -18.01 -14.88
C GLN A 145 0.38 -16.96 -13.84
N TYR A 146 1.67 -16.73 -13.68
CA TYR A 146 2.17 -15.73 -12.74
C TYR A 146 2.02 -14.29 -13.23
N ASP A 147 1.91 -14.05 -14.53
CA ASP A 147 1.49 -12.74 -15.03
C ASP A 147 0.06 -12.40 -14.60
N TYR A 148 -0.87 -13.36 -14.71
CA TYR A 148 -2.24 -13.19 -14.24
C TYR A 148 -2.31 -13.09 -12.71
N PHE A 149 -1.51 -13.88 -11.99
CA PHE A 149 -1.39 -13.76 -10.53
C PHE A 149 -1.00 -12.32 -10.12
N ILE A 150 0.01 -11.74 -10.76
CA ILE A 150 0.46 -10.37 -10.45
C ILE A 150 -0.64 -9.35 -10.70
N LEU A 151 -1.39 -9.47 -11.80
CA LEU A 151 -2.50 -8.57 -12.10
C LEU A 151 -3.64 -8.68 -11.07
N GLN A 152 -4.01 -9.90 -10.70
CA GLN A 152 -5.00 -10.17 -9.65
C GLN A 152 -4.54 -9.64 -8.31
N PHE A 153 -3.26 -9.85 -7.96
CA PHE A 153 -2.66 -9.36 -6.73
C PHE A 153 -2.70 -7.82 -6.66
N TYR A 154 -2.37 -7.12 -7.76
CA TYR A 154 -2.49 -5.67 -7.81
C TYR A 154 -3.93 -5.20 -7.66
N THR A 155 -4.87 -5.83 -8.37
CA THR A 155 -6.28 -5.48 -8.23
C THR A 155 -6.73 -5.63 -6.78
N LEU A 156 -6.38 -6.74 -6.13
CA LEU A 156 -6.73 -6.98 -4.75
C LEU A 156 -6.10 -5.96 -3.80
N THR A 157 -4.80 -5.66 -3.97
CA THR A 157 -4.06 -4.75 -3.08
C THR A 157 -4.41 -3.27 -3.29
N ASP A 158 -4.83 -2.88 -4.48
CA ASP A 158 -5.18 -1.50 -4.79
C ASP A 158 -6.63 -1.15 -4.37
N PHE A 159 -7.54 -2.13 -4.29
CA PHE A 159 -8.97 -1.87 -4.08
C PHE A 159 -9.57 -2.39 -2.76
N TRP A 160 -8.83 -3.19 -1.96
CA TRP A 160 -9.35 -3.74 -0.70
C TRP A 160 -9.76 -2.66 0.30
N ILE A 161 -9.08 -1.50 0.32
CA ILE A 161 -9.40 -0.40 1.23
C ILE A 161 -10.74 0.23 0.86
N SER A 162 -11.00 0.43 -0.44
CA SER A 162 -12.30 0.93 -0.93
C SER A 162 -13.43 -0.04 -0.59
N GLU A 163 -13.22 -1.35 -0.81
CA GLU A 163 -14.19 -2.38 -0.45
C GLU A 163 -14.45 -2.41 1.06
N SER A 164 -13.39 -2.38 1.85
CA SER A 164 -13.48 -2.36 3.32
C SER A 164 -14.26 -1.15 3.84
N GLU A 165 -14.05 0.03 3.26
CA GLU A 165 -14.76 1.26 3.65
C GLU A 165 -16.25 1.18 3.31
N ILE A 166 -16.64 0.48 2.23
CA ILE A 166 -18.03 0.33 1.81
C ILE A 166 -18.76 -0.72 2.68
N LEU A 167 -18.13 -1.88 2.90
CA LEU A 167 -18.81 -3.03 3.48
C LEU A 167 -18.61 -3.15 5.00
N TYR A 168 -17.49 -2.64 5.53
CA TYR A 168 -17.04 -2.97 6.89
C TYR A 168 -16.61 -1.77 7.73
N ARG A 169 -16.93 -0.56 7.31
CA ARG A 169 -16.48 0.69 7.95
C ARG A 169 -16.59 0.69 9.47
N ASP A 170 -17.71 0.22 10.00
CA ASP A 170 -18.03 0.23 11.43
C ASP A 170 -17.80 -1.14 12.10
N ASN A 171 -17.22 -2.11 11.37
CA ASN A 171 -17.04 -3.46 11.86
C ASN A 171 -15.54 -3.79 12.08
N THR A 172 -15.09 -3.62 13.32
CA THR A 172 -13.69 -3.85 13.72
C THR A 172 -13.18 -5.27 13.46
N ARG A 173 -14.07 -6.28 13.32
CA ARG A 173 -13.71 -7.65 12.97
C ARG A 173 -13.03 -7.75 11.60
N TYR A 174 -13.44 -6.89 10.67
CA TYR A 174 -12.92 -6.83 9.30
C TYR A 174 -11.91 -5.69 9.13
N GLY A 175 -11.10 -5.44 10.15
CA GLY A 175 -10.04 -4.43 10.12
C GLY A 175 -8.85 -4.84 9.24
N VAL A 176 -7.78 -4.06 9.33
CA VAL A 176 -6.56 -4.23 8.50
C VAL A 176 -5.99 -5.63 8.55
N SER A 177 -5.89 -6.22 9.76
CA SER A 177 -5.34 -7.58 9.94
C SER A 177 -6.16 -8.66 9.21
N PHE A 178 -7.48 -8.53 9.17
CA PHE A 178 -8.34 -9.42 8.40
C PHE A 178 -8.00 -9.35 6.91
N HIS A 179 -7.91 -8.14 6.35
CA HIS A 179 -7.63 -7.96 4.93
C HIS A 179 -6.20 -8.37 4.55
N ILE A 180 -5.22 -8.16 5.44
CA ILE A 180 -3.87 -8.68 5.25
C ILE A 180 -3.91 -10.21 5.13
N ASN A 181 -4.59 -10.90 6.06
CA ASN A 181 -4.72 -12.35 6.01
C ASN A 181 -5.48 -12.83 4.75
N LEU A 182 -6.52 -12.11 4.33
CA LEU A 182 -7.24 -12.39 3.09
C LEU A 182 -6.32 -12.31 1.88
N ILE A 183 -5.52 -11.24 1.79
CA ILE A 183 -4.55 -11.04 0.69
C ILE A 183 -3.45 -12.11 0.73
N LEU A 184 -2.92 -12.43 1.91
CA LEU A 184 -1.91 -13.47 2.06
C LEU A 184 -2.46 -14.85 1.71
N SER A 185 -3.74 -15.15 1.99
CA SER A 185 -4.36 -16.42 1.63
C SER A 185 -4.41 -16.66 0.11
N PHE A 186 -4.34 -15.60 -0.68
CA PHE A 186 -4.35 -15.67 -2.15
C PHE A 186 -3.16 -16.44 -2.73
N ILE A 187 -2.01 -16.48 -2.02
CA ILE A 187 -0.83 -17.25 -2.46
C ILE A 187 -0.95 -18.75 -2.19
N VAL A 188 -1.79 -19.18 -1.24
CA VAL A 188 -1.84 -20.55 -0.74
C VAL A 188 -2.02 -21.61 -1.84
N PRO A 189 -2.89 -21.44 -2.86
CA PRO A 189 -3.04 -22.42 -3.95
C PRO A 189 -1.76 -22.64 -4.78
N TYR A 190 -0.85 -21.69 -4.75
CA TYR A 190 0.41 -21.70 -5.51
C TYR A 190 1.58 -22.31 -4.73
N LEU A 191 1.41 -22.56 -3.43
CA LEU A 191 2.46 -23.14 -2.59
C LEU A 191 2.64 -24.63 -2.86
N THR A 192 3.92 -25.08 -2.82
CA THR A 192 4.28 -26.51 -2.70
C THR A 192 3.98 -27.01 -1.29
N GLU A 193 4.19 -28.28 -0.99
CA GLU A 193 4.12 -28.81 0.39
C GLU A 193 5.10 -28.06 1.32
N LYS A 194 6.36 -27.86 0.88
CA LYS A 194 7.35 -27.06 1.61
C LYS A 194 6.83 -25.65 1.88
N GLY A 195 6.32 -24.96 0.85
CA GLY A 195 5.79 -23.61 0.98
C GLY A 195 4.58 -23.53 1.92
N LEU A 196 3.74 -24.55 1.94
CA LEU A 196 2.59 -24.61 2.84
C LEU A 196 3.02 -24.79 4.30
N GLU A 197 4.03 -25.62 4.57
CA GLU A 197 4.62 -25.77 5.90
C GLU A 197 5.20 -24.44 6.41
N GLU A 198 5.98 -23.73 5.57
CA GLU A 198 6.54 -22.42 5.90
C GLU A 198 5.41 -21.40 6.19
N PHE A 199 4.38 -21.34 5.35
CA PHE A 199 3.23 -20.45 5.53
C PHE A 199 2.48 -20.73 6.85
N GLN A 200 2.23 -22.00 7.15
CA GLN A 200 1.55 -22.40 8.40
C GLN A 200 2.38 -22.08 9.65
N SER A 201 3.71 -22.21 9.58
CA SER A 201 4.59 -21.86 10.68
C SER A 201 4.52 -20.37 11.02
N PHE A 202 4.41 -19.53 9.99
CA PHE A 202 4.24 -18.09 10.16
C PHE A 202 2.87 -17.74 10.78
N THR A 203 1.80 -18.31 10.26
CA THR A 203 0.42 -17.98 10.71
C THR A 203 0.12 -18.46 12.13
N LYS A 204 0.75 -19.52 12.60
CA LYS A 204 0.63 -19.98 14.01
C LYS A 204 1.29 -19.04 15.03
N GLY A 205 2.28 -18.24 14.60
CA GLY A 205 2.96 -17.25 15.43
C GLY A 205 2.23 -15.89 15.54
N VAL A 206 1.21 -15.67 14.73
CA VAL A 206 0.42 -14.43 14.70
C VAL A 206 -0.96 -14.71 15.32
N LYS A 207 -0.98 -14.80 16.67
CA LYS A 207 -2.22 -14.82 17.46
C LYS A 207 -2.38 -13.51 18.20
#